data_7f2efe3a065246f25f95f36fd0fe7a04
#
_entry.id   7f2efe3a065246f25f95f36fd0fe7a04
#
_cell.length_a   1.000
_cell.length_b   1.000
_cell.length_c   1.000
_cell.angle_alpha   90.00
_cell.angle_beta   90.00
_cell.angle_gamma   90.00
#
_symmetry.space_group_name_H-M   'P 1'
#
loop_
_entity.id
_entity.type
_entity.pdbx_description
1 polymer ?
#
loop_
_entity_poly.entity_id
_entity_poly.type
_entity_poly.pdbx_seq_one_letter_code
_entity_poly.pdbx_strand_id
1 'polypeptide(L)'
;MSHDQPAYGLWLLVILNSAIFILFAFSFFKPATARDWRTFGAFSAFIVALFVEMYGFPLTIYLLSGWLQTRYPNLDILSHDAGHLWSTLLGEKGNPHLGVLHIASYFFLAYGFYLLSSAWSVLYHAQREHALATTGPYARIRHPQYVAFVLILFGFLLQWPTLLTLAMFPILLVMYGRLAVTEEAEMRAQFGDDFERYAQRTPRFIPRMGNGLTTG
;
A
#
# COMPACT_ATOMS: atom_id res chain seq x y z
N MET A 1 4.32 -32.20 -19.25
CA MET A 1 5.63 -32.11 -18.54
C MET A 1 5.31 -31.52 -17.19
N SER A 2 5.47 -32.32 -16.15
CA SER A 2 5.03 -32.11 -14.79
C SER A 2 5.68 -30.89 -14.15
N HIS A 3 4.85 -30.02 -13.60
CA HIS A 3 5.29 -28.89 -12.79
C HIS A 3 5.60 -29.37 -11.36
N ASP A 4 6.74 -30.04 -11.15
CA ASP A 4 7.24 -30.45 -9.83
C ASP A 4 8.05 -29.33 -9.14
N GLN A 5 7.77 -28.08 -9.45
CA GLN A 5 8.38 -26.99 -8.71
C GLN A 5 7.49 -26.65 -7.50
N PRO A 6 8.02 -26.66 -6.27
CA PRO A 6 7.26 -26.32 -5.10
C PRO A 6 6.74 -24.87 -5.21
N ALA A 7 5.45 -24.65 -4.95
CA ALA A 7 4.86 -23.32 -4.98
C ALA A 7 5.25 -22.50 -3.74
N TYR A 8 5.59 -23.16 -2.65
CA TYR A 8 5.88 -22.59 -1.33
C TYR A 8 7.20 -23.10 -0.75
N GLY A 9 7.67 -22.53 0.36
CA GLY A 9 8.97 -22.81 0.93
C GLY A 9 10.14 -22.12 0.21
N LEU A 10 9.84 -21.20 -0.69
CA LEU A 10 10.80 -20.47 -1.54
C LEU A 10 11.32 -19.23 -0.80
N TRP A 11 11.99 -19.44 0.34
CA TRP A 11 12.43 -18.36 1.24
C TRP A 11 13.36 -17.35 0.60
N LEU A 12 14.14 -17.76 -0.40
CA LEU A 12 14.94 -16.82 -1.19
C LEU A 12 14.07 -15.79 -1.92
N LEU A 13 12.94 -16.22 -2.50
CA LEU A 13 12.00 -15.30 -3.16
C LEU A 13 11.31 -14.39 -2.15
N VAL A 14 10.99 -14.87 -0.94
CA VAL A 14 10.48 -14.03 0.15
C VAL A 14 11.46 -12.90 0.45
N ILE A 15 12.73 -13.23 0.66
CA ILE A 15 13.78 -12.27 1.01
C ILE A 15 13.99 -11.27 -0.15
N LEU A 16 14.19 -11.77 -1.37
CA LEU A 16 14.47 -10.92 -2.54
C LEU A 16 13.31 -9.96 -2.83
N ASN A 17 12.08 -10.45 -2.91
CA ASN A 17 10.94 -9.60 -3.21
C ASN A 17 10.68 -8.60 -2.08
N SER A 18 10.72 -9.03 -0.82
CA SER A 18 10.60 -8.12 0.33
C SER A 18 11.68 -7.04 0.27
N ALA A 19 12.93 -7.40 0.06
CA ALA A 19 14.04 -6.46 -0.04
C ALA A 19 13.86 -5.48 -1.21
N ILE A 20 13.47 -5.97 -2.40
CA ILE A 20 13.25 -5.13 -3.58
C ILE A 20 12.21 -4.04 -3.28
N PHE A 21 11.03 -4.41 -2.78
CA PHE A 21 9.96 -3.44 -2.53
C PHE A 21 10.27 -2.50 -1.37
N ILE A 22 10.90 -3.00 -0.29
CA ILE A 22 11.30 -2.19 0.86
C ILE A 22 12.41 -1.20 0.46
N LEU A 23 13.45 -1.65 -0.24
CA LEU A 23 14.53 -0.78 -0.69
C LEU A 23 14.06 0.21 -1.77
N PHE A 24 13.17 -0.22 -2.65
CA PHE A 24 12.55 0.68 -3.63
C PHE A 24 11.75 1.78 -2.94
N ALA A 25 10.89 1.44 -1.97
CA ALA A 25 10.18 2.45 -1.18
C ALA A 25 11.13 3.34 -0.38
N PHE A 26 12.21 2.77 0.19
CA PHE A 26 13.24 3.51 0.91
C PHE A 26 14.02 4.49 0.04
N SER A 27 14.15 4.22 -1.26
CA SER A 27 14.83 5.13 -2.19
C SER A 27 14.11 6.48 -2.32
N PHE A 28 12.79 6.49 -2.15
CA PHE A 28 11.95 7.70 -2.17
C PHE A 28 11.66 8.23 -0.76
N PHE A 29 11.32 7.34 0.16
CA PHE A 29 10.93 7.69 1.51
C PHE A 29 12.07 7.40 2.48
N LYS A 30 12.84 8.43 2.84
CA LYS A 30 13.97 8.34 3.78
C LYS A 30 13.51 8.75 5.17
N PRO A 31 13.19 7.82 6.08
CA PRO A 31 12.70 8.16 7.41
C PRO A 31 13.72 9.00 8.18
N ALA A 32 13.31 10.18 8.63
CA ALA A 32 14.13 11.07 9.45
C ALA A 32 13.66 11.13 10.90
N THR A 33 12.36 10.99 11.14
CA THR A 33 11.74 11.05 12.46
C THR A 33 11.30 9.67 12.95
N ALA A 34 11.04 9.54 14.27
CA ALA A 34 10.48 8.31 14.84
C ALA A 34 9.12 7.96 14.21
N ARG A 35 8.35 8.95 13.77
CA ARG A 35 7.09 8.79 13.08
C ARG A 35 7.28 8.22 11.68
N ASP A 36 8.24 8.75 10.93
CA ASP A 36 8.56 8.24 9.60
C ASP A 36 9.00 6.78 9.68
N TRP A 37 9.81 6.42 10.68
CA TRP A 37 10.21 5.04 10.93
C TRP A 37 9.03 4.13 11.27
N ARG A 38 8.02 4.61 12.01
CA ARG A 38 6.78 3.84 12.26
C ARG A 38 6.00 3.62 10.98
N THR A 39 5.85 4.67 10.16
CA THR A 39 5.17 4.60 8.86
C THR A 39 5.83 3.59 7.94
N PHE A 40 7.15 3.70 7.79
CA PHE A 40 7.93 2.83 6.94
C PHE A 40 8.02 1.40 7.48
N GLY A 41 8.17 1.24 8.79
CA GLY A 41 8.19 -0.06 9.45
C GLY A 41 6.88 -0.83 9.28
N ALA A 42 5.75 -0.15 9.39
CA ALA A 42 4.44 -0.75 9.19
C ALA A 42 4.20 -1.16 7.73
N PHE A 43 4.60 -0.34 6.76
CA PHE A 43 4.64 -0.71 5.35
C PHE A 43 5.52 -1.93 5.12
N SER A 44 6.74 -1.91 5.65
CA SER A 44 7.70 -3.02 5.50
C SER A 44 7.18 -4.32 6.10
N ALA A 45 6.53 -4.27 7.28
CA ALA A 45 5.92 -5.43 7.91
C ALA A 45 4.80 -6.03 7.05
N PHE A 46 3.98 -5.19 6.41
CA PHE A 46 2.96 -5.67 5.48
C PHE A 46 3.58 -6.36 4.26
N ILE A 47 4.62 -5.77 3.67
CA ILE A 47 5.32 -6.33 2.51
C ILE A 47 5.94 -7.69 2.85
N VAL A 48 6.59 -7.81 4.02
CA VAL A 48 7.15 -9.08 4.47
C VAL A 48 6.06 -10.12 4.69
N ALA A 49 4.96 -9.76 5.39
CA ALA A 49 3.83 -10.66 5.62
C ALA A 49 3.22 -11.17 4.31
N LEU A 50 3.06 -10.29 3.32
CA LEU A 50 2.56 -10.63 1.99
C LEU A 50 3.45 -11.68 1.31
N PHE A 51 4.76 -11.43 1.21
CA PHE A 51 5.66 -12.33 0.50
C PHE A 51 5.94 -13.62 1.27
N VAL A 52 5.86 -13.62 2.60
CA VAL A 52 5.89 -14.84 3.41
C VAL A 52 4.70 -15.74 3.03
N GLU A 53 3.50 -15.20 2.91
CA GLU A 53 2.33 -15.97 2.51
C GLU A 53 2.35 -16.36 1.02
N MET A 54 2.95 -15.54 0.17
CA MET A 54 3.00 -15.78 -1.28
C MET A 54 3.99 -16.89 -1.67
N TYR A 55 5.15 -16.92 -1.05
CA TYR A 55 6.25 -17.82 -1.44
C TYR A 55 6.78 -18.69 -0.30
N GLY A 56 6.60 -18.28 0.96
CA GLY A 56 7.13 -18.97 2.13
C GLY A 56 6.14 -19.99 2.69
N PHE A 57 5.29 -19.55 3.60
CA PHE A 57 4.26 -20.37 4.24
C PHE A 57 2.87 -19.79 3.96
N PRO A 58 2.00 -20.50 3.24
CA PRO A 58 0.69 -20.01 2.83
C PRO A 58 -0.34 -20.18 3.98
N LEU A 59 -0.21 -19.42 5.05
CA LEU A 59 -1.06 -19.52 6.23
C LEU A 59 -2.55 -19.38 5.88
N THR A 60 -2.88 -18.44 5.00
CA THR A 60 -4.27 -18.21 4.53
C THR A 60 -4.84 -19.45 3.86
N ILE A 61 -4.10 -20.04 2.92
CA ILE A 61 -4.51 -21.26 2.21
C ILE A 61 -4.63 -22.44 3.19
N TYR A 62 -3.67 -22.57 4.12
CA TYR A 62 -3.72 -23.60 5.15
C TYR A 62 -4.98 -23.48 6.01
N LEU A 63 -5.29 -22.29 6.52
CA LEU A 63 -6.47 -22.05 7.35
C LEU A 63 -7.80 -22.24 6.59
N LEU A 64 -7.84 -21.90 5.31
CA LEU A 64 -9.02 -22.01 4.48
C LEU A 64 -9.13 -23.36 3.73
N SER A 65 -8.17 -24.25 3.86
CA SER A 65 -8.04 -25.48 3.06
C SER A 65 -9.32 -26.33 3.03
N GLY A 66 -9.94 -26.59 4.19
CA GLY A 66 -11.17 -27.38 4.29
C GLY A 66 -12.34 -26.74 3.55
N TRP A 67 -12.51 -25.42 3.69
CA TRP A 67 -13.56 -24.67 2.99
C TRP A 67 -13.30 -24.61 1.49
N LEU A 68 -12.06 -24.33 1.08
CA LEU A 68 -11.65 -24.27 -0.33
C LEU A 68 -11.87 -25.62 -1.03
N GLN A 69 -11.45 -26.74 -0.44
CA GLN A 69 -11.63 -28.07 -1.00
C GLN A 69 -13.09 -28.46 -1.13
N THR A 70 -13.93 -28.08 -0.13
CA THR A 70 -15.36 -28.35 -0.19
C THR A 70 -16.05 -27.52 -1.29
N ARG A 71 -15.69 -26.26 -1.44
CA ARG A 71 -16.35 -25.32 -2.36
C ARG A 71 -15.80 -25.42 -3.78
N TYR A 72 -14.52 -25.71 -3.91
CA TYR A 72 -13.75 -25.76 -5.16
C TYR A 72 -12.92 -27.07 -5.23
N PRO A 73 -13.58 -28.23 -5.41
CA PRO A 73 -12.93 -29.55 -5.31
C PRO A 73 -11.82 -29.78 -6.35
N ASN A 74 -11.83 -29.03 -7.45
CA ASN A 74 -10.80 -29.13 -8.51
C ASN A 74 -9.66 -28.13 -8.33
N LEU A 75 -9.66 -27.32 -7.25
CA LEU A 75 -8.59 -26.38 -6.98
C LEU A 75 -7.41 -27.12 -6.36
N ASP A 76 -6.26 -27.06 -7.00
CA ASP A 76 -5.00 -27.46 -6.38
C ASP A 76 -4.58 -26.39 -5.37
N ILE A 77 -4.95 -26.57 -4.10
CA ILE A 77 -4.71 -25.61 -3.02
C ILE A 77 -3.21 -25.36 -2.72
N LEU A 78 -2.33 -26.26 -3.18
CA LEU A 78 -0.89 -26.10 -3.02
C LEU A 78 -0.23 -25.44 -4.23
N SER A 79 -0.98 -25.15 -5.28
CA SER A 79 -0.47 -24.39 -6.41
C SER A 79 -0.33 -22.90 -6.07
N HIS A 80 0.58 -22.22 -6.78
CA HIS A 80 0.70 -20.76 -6.67
C HIS A 80 -0.61 -20.05 -7.04
N ASP A 81 -1.32 -20.56 -8.02
CA ASP A 81 -2.57 -19.95 -8.51
C ASP A 81 -3.68 -19.93 -7.45
N ALA A 82 -3.68 -20.89 -6.50
CA ALA A 82 -4.63 -20.93 -5.39
C ALA A 82 -4.55 -19.68 -4.48
N GLY A 83 -3.40 -19.03 -4.42
CA GLY A 83 -3.21 -17.80 -3.65
C GLY A 83 -3.89 -16.56 -4.25
N HIS A 84 -4.24 -16.60 -5.55
CA HIS A 84 -5.06 -15.58 -6.20
C HIS A 84 -6.55 -15.78 -5.84
N LEU A 85 -6.87 -15.66 -4.56
CA LEU A 85 -8.21 -15.97 -4.03
C LEU A 85 -9.33 -15.20 -4.73
N TRP A 86 -9.08 -13.96 -5.18
CA TRP A 86 -10.10 -13.20 -5.90
C TRP A 86 -10.50 -13.88 -7.21
N SER A 87 -9.54 -14.36 -8.00
CA SER A 87 -9.83 -15.07 -9.26
C SER A 87 -10.63 -16.33 -9.00
N THR A 88 -10.28 -17.09 -7.94
CA THR A 88 -11.04 -18.27 -7.51
C THR A 88 -12.47 -17.92 -7.09
N LEU A 89 -12.64 -16.88 -6.26
CA LEU A 89 -13.95 -16.46 -5.73
C LEU A 89 -14.86 -15.89 -6.82
N LEU A 90 -14.29 -15.18 -7.80
CA LEU A 90 -15.02 -14.60 -8.94
C LEU A 90 -15.26 -15.61 -10.06
N GLY A 91 -14.72 -16.82 -9.96
CA GLY A 91 -14.85 -17.85 -10.98
C GLY A 91 -14.14 -17.52 -12.30
N GLU A 92 -13.08 -16.69 -12.23
CA GLU A 92 -12.25 -16.36 -13.39
C GLU A 92 -11.56 -17.61 -13.93
N LYS A 93 -11.60 -17.81 -15.25
CA LYS A 93 -10.96 -18.93 -15.93
C LYS A 93 -9.72 -18.42 -16.65
N GLY A 94 -8.62 -19.15 -16.54
CA GLY A 94 -7.35 -18.82 -17.23
C GLY A 94 -6.26 -18.33 -16.29
N ASN A 95 -5.32 -17.55 -16.82
CA ASN A 95 -4.18 -17.05 -16.04
C ASN A 95 -4.64 -15.97 -15.06
N PRO A 96 -4.53 -16.19 -13.72
CA PRO A 96 -4.98 -15.24 -12.71
C PRO A 96 -4.24 -13.90 -12.79
N HIS A 97 -3.02 -13.85 -13.33
CA HIS A 97 -2.25 -12.61 -13.52
C HIS A 97 -2.84 -11.68 -14.59
N LEU A 98 -3.76 -12.16 -15.43
CA LEU A 98 -4.49 -11.37 -16.42
C LEU A 98 -5.92 -11.05 -15.98
N GLY A 99 -6.31 -11.44 -14.78
CA GLY A 99 -7.60 -11.14 -14.17
C GLY A 99 -7.80 -9.63 -13.96
N VAL A 100 -9.07 -9.19 -13.96
CA VAL A 100 -9.43 -7.75 -13.87
C VAL A 100 -8.86 -7.10 -12.62
N LEU A 101 -8.95 -7.78 -11.46
CA LEU A 101 -8.43 -7.24 -10.20
C LEU A 101 -6.90 -7.20 -10.19
N HIS A 102 -6.24 -8.17 -10.83
CA HIS A 102 -4.79 -8.19 -10.93
C HIS A 102 -4.27 -7.05 -11.83
N ILE A 103 -4.94 -6.80 -12.95
CA ILE A 103 -4.62 -5.65 -13.82
C ILE A 103 -4.88 -4.33 -13.09
N ALA A 104 -6.02 -4.21 -12.38
CA ALA A 104 -6.31 -3.02 -11.58
C ALA A 104 -5.23 -2.77 -10.51
N SER A 105 -4.67 -3.83 -9.93
CA SER A 105 -3.61 -3.73 -8.93
C SER A 105 -2.37 -3.03 -9.46
N TYR A 106 -1.96 -3.31 -10.70
CA TYR A 106 -0.80 -2.64 -11.31
C TYR A 106 -1.00 -1.13 -11.39
N PHE A 107 -2.24 -0.68 -11.68
CA PHE A 107 -2.55 0.74 -11.68
C PHE A 107 -2.39 1.36 -10.28
N PHE A 108 -2.93 0.70 -9.24
CA PHE A 108 -2.80 1.19 -7.85
C PHE A 108 -1.34 1.19 -7.39
N LEU A 109 -0.56 0.17 -7.72
CA LEU A 109 0.87 0.10 -7.39
C LEU A 109 1.65 1.20 -8.09
N ALA A 110 1.51 1.32 -9.41
CA ALA A 110 2.23 2.33 -10.20
C ALA A 110 1.89 3.75 -9.75
N TYR A 111 0.59 4.05 -9.58
CA TYR A 111 0.16 5.37 -9.12
C TYR A 111 0.57 5.64 -7.67
N GLY A 112 0.50 4.65 -6.79
CA GLY A 112 0.94 4.76 -5.41
C GLY A 112 2.43 5.09 -5.31
N PHE A 113 3.29 4.40 -6.03
CA PHE A 113 4.73 4.69 -6.06
C PHE A 113 5.05 6.04 -6.71
N TYR A 114 4.35 6.40 -7.79
CA TYR A 114 4.46 7.72 -8.39
C TYR A 114 4.10 8.83 -7.40
N LEU A 115 2.96 8.68 -6.70
CA LEU A 115 2.50 9.64 -5.70
C LEU A 115 3.48 9.74 -4.52
N LEU A 116 4.02 8.59 -4.05
CA LEU A 116 5.00 8.54 -2.97
C LEU A 116 6.28 9.30 -3.35
N SER A 117 6.82 9.02 -4.54
CA SER A 117 8.02 9.68 -5.06
C SER A 117 7.81 11.19 -5.22
N SER A 118 6.68 11.60 -5.81
CA SER A 118 6.34 13.01 -6.02
C SER A 118 6.12 13.75 -4.70
N ALA A 119 5.41 13.14 -3.76
CA ALA A 119 5.19 13.72 -2.42
C ALA A 119 6.51 13.86 -1.66
N TRP A 120 7.36 12.85 -1.69
CA TRP A 120 8.63 12.87 -0.99
C TRP A 120 9.57 13.95 -1.54
N SER A 121 9.64 14.11 -2.86
CA SER A 121 10.46 15.17 -3.48
C SER A 121 10.09 16.56 -2.94
N VAL A 122 8.79 16.88 -2.88
CA VAL A 122 8.31 18.16 -2.34
C VAL A 122 8.62 18.30 -0.84
N LEU A 123 8.34 17.24 -0.07
CA LEU A 123 8.58 17.24 1.37
C LEU A 123 10.06 17.42 1.72
N TYR A 124 10.94 16.74 0.99
CA TYR A 124 12.39 16.83 1.20
C TYR A 124 12.92 18.27 0.98
N HIS A 125 12.47 18.95 -0.09
CA HIS A 125 12.84 20.34 -0.34
C HIS A 125 12.29 21.28 0.73
N ALA A 126 11.01 21.13 1.10
CA ALA A 126 10.39 21.94 2.13
C ALA A 126 11.09 21.80 3.50
N GLN A 127 11.47 20.57 3.88
CA GLN A 127 12.21 20.32 5.12
C GLN A 127 13.58 21.00 5.13
N ARG A 128 14.30 21.00 4.01
CA ARG A 128 15.61 21.68 3.91
C ARG A 128 15.51 23.20 4.01
N GLU A 129 14.41 23.74 3.54
CA GLU A 129 14.13 25.19 3.56
C GLU A 129 13.41 25.62 4.84
N HIS A 130 13.13 24.70 5.78
CA HIS A 130 12.30 24.93 6.96
C HIS A 130 10.93 25.54 6.63
N ALA A 131 10.37 25.17 5.48
CA ALA A 131 9.12 25.68 4.93
C ALA A 131 7.99 24.63 5.00
N LEU A 132 6.75 25.09 4.93
CA LEU A 132 5.58 24.22 4.82
C LEU A 132 5.46 23.68 3.39
N ALA A 133 5.34 22.35 3.25
CA ALA A 133 5.09 21.70 1.97
C ALA A 133 3.66 22.00 1.50
N THR A 134 3.50 22.78 0.42
CA THR A 134 2.19 23.22 -0.09
C THR A 134 2.03 23.06 -1.59
N THR A 135 3.10 22.60 -2.28
CA THR A 135 3.14 22.47 -3.74
C THR A 135 2.98 21.02 -4.20
N GLY A 136 2.85 20.79 -5.51
CA GLY A 136 2.72 19.45 -6.07
C GLY A 136 1.53 18.67 -5.49
N PRO A 137 1.73 17.43 -5.04
CA PRO A 137 0.66 16.65 -4.40
C PRO A 137 0.09 17.32 -3.14
N TYR A 138 0.90 18.09 -2.40
CA TYR A 138 0.47 18.83 -1.20
C TYR A 138 -0.46 20.00 -1.50
N ALA A 139 -0.50 20.50 -2.73
CA ALA A 139 -1.52 21.48 -3.14
C ALA A 139 -2.93 20.89 -3.19
N ARG A 140 -3.05 19.56 -3.29
CA ARG A 140 -4.34 18.87 -3.43
C ARG A 140 -4.82 18.21 -2.15
N ILE A 141 -3.89 17.61 -1.38
CA ILE A 141 -4.15 16.93 -0.10
C ILE A 141 -2.96 17.13 0.83
N ARG A 142 -3.21 17.15 2.15
CA ARG A 142 -2.16 17.42 3.15
C ARG A 142 -1.24 16.25 3.43
N HIS A 143 -1.71 15.01 3.20
CA HIS A 143 -0.94 13.79 3.51
C HIS A 143 -0.84 12.84 2.31
N PRO A 144 -0.27 13.29 1.19
CA PRO A 144 -0.15 12.46 -0.02
C PRO A 144 0.71 11.22 0.19
N GLN A 145 1.70 11.25 1.10
CA GLN A 145 2.53 10.09 1.43
C GLN A 145 1.72 8.96 2.06
N TYR A 146 0.78 9.26 2.97
CA TYR A 146 -0.08 8.23 3.56
C TYR A 146 -1.08 7.67 2.56
N VAL A 147 -1.63 8.52 1.70
CA VAL A 147 -2.48 8.05 0.58
C VAL A 147 -1.70 7.14 -0.35
N ALA A 148 -0.46 7.48 -0.66
CA ALA A 148 0.41 6.65 -1.49
C ALA A 148 0.65 5.25 -0.88
N PHE A 149 0.99 5.18 0.41
CA PHE A 149 1.12 3.88 1.09
C PHE A 149 -0.18 3.09 1.05
N VAL A 150 -1.32 3.71 1.33
CA VAL A 150 -2.63 3.03 1.27
C VAL A 150 -2.91 2.48 -0.12
N LEU A 151 -2.63 3.23 -1.18
CA LEU A 151 -2.82 2.78 -2.57
C LEU A 151 -1.91 1.59 -2.91
N ILE A 152 -0.65 1.61 -2.47
CA ILE A 152 0.29 0.49 -2.68
C ILE A 152 -0.20 -0.76 -1.95
N LEU A 153 -0.55 -0.64 -0.67
CA LEU A 153 -1.05 -1.76 0.13
C LEU A 153 -2.35 -2.33 -0.46
N PHE A 154 -3.25 -1.47 -0.90
CA PHE A 154 -4.49 -1.87 -1.56
C PHE A 154 -4.23 -2.58 -2.89
N GLY A 155 -3.29 -2.09 -3.70
CA GLY A 155 -2.86 -2.75 -4.92
C GLY A 155 -2.37 -4.18 -4.66
N PHE A 156 -1.56 -4.39 -3.64
CA PHE A 156 -1.13 -5.74 -3.25
C PHE A 156 -2.28 -6.63 -2.78
N LEU A 157 -3.26 -6.09 -2.06
CA LEU A 157 -4.46 -6.85 -1.66
C LEU A 157 -5.33 -7.28 -2.84
N LEU A 158 -5.34 -6.50 -3.93
CA LEU A 158 -6.02 -6.90 -5.16
C LEU A 158 -5.30 -8.03 -5.88
N GLN A 159 -3.96 -8.09 -5.78
CA GLN A 159 -3.20 -9.19 -6.37
C GLN A 159 -3.27 -10.46 -5.55
N TRP A 160 -3.01 -10.34 -4.25
CA TRP A 160 -2.80 -11.46 -3.36
C TRP A 160 -3.42 -11.21 -1.98
N PRO A 161 -4.73 -11.42 -1.84
CA PRO A 161 -5.39 -11.25 -0.56
C PRO A 161 -5.02 -12.38 0.39
N THR A 162 -4.45 -12.05 1.54
CA THR A 162 -4.22 -12.98 2.62
C THR A 162 -5.01 -12.57 3.86
N LEU A 163 -5.38 -13.50 4.72
CA LEU A 163 -6.08 -13.19 5.97
C LEU A 163 -5.28 -12.22 6.83
N LEU A 164 -3.95 -12.41 6.87
CA LEU A 164 -3.07 -11.56 7.64
C LEU A 164 -3.02 -10.14 7.07
N THR A 165 -2.78 -9.97 5.77
CA THR A 165 -2.70 -8.64 5.16
C THR A 165 -4.06 -7.93 5.11
N LEU A 166 -5.16 -8.68 4.94
CA LEU A 166 -6.52 -8.15 5.07
C LEU A 166 -6.82 -7.62 6.48
N ALA A 167 -6.35 -8.31 7.52
CA ALA A 167 -6.48 -7.83 8.91
C ALA A 167 -5.55 -6.63 9.18
N MET A 168 -4.34 -6.63 8.64
CA MET A 168 -3.39 -5.52 8.80
C MET A 168 -3.88 -4.23 8.12
N PHE A 169 -4.54 -4.33 6.99
CA PHE A 169 -4.91 -3.15 6.20
C PHE A 169 -5.77 -2.13 6.96
N PRO A 170 -6.90 -2.47 7.61
CA PRO A 170 -7.68 -1.51 8.38
C PRO A 170 -6.90 -0.96 9.60
N ILE A 171 -6.03 -1.76 10.22
CA ILE A 171 -5.17 -1.31 11.31
C ILE A 171 -4.22 -0.23 10.80
N LEU A 172 -3.62 -0.42 9.62
CA LEU A 172 -2.71 0.54 8.99
C LEU A 172 -3.44 1.83 8.57
N LEU A 173 -4.69 1.73 8.07
CA LEU A 173 -5.51 2.92 7.79
C LEU A 173 -5.72 3.78 9.04
N VAL A 174 -6.10 3.15 10.16
CA VAL A 174 -6.28 3.85 11.45
C VAL A 174 -4.95 4.44 11.92
N MET A 175 -3.86 3.69 11.83
CA MET A 175 -2.53 4.16 12.22
C MET A 175 -2.10 5.39 11.40
N TYR A 176 -2.20 5.35 10.08
CA TYR A 176 -1.86 6.49 9.21
C TYR A 176 -2.75 7.70 9.48
N GLY A 177 -4.05 7.47 9.74
CA GLY A 177 -4.97 8.53 10.15
C GLY A 177 -4.55 9.22 11.47
N ARG A 178 -4.14 8.44 12.46
CA ARG A 178 -3.64 8.97 13.74
C ARG A 178 -2.31 9.71 13.59
N LEU A 179 -1.39 9.16 12.80
CA LEU A 179 -0.11 9.81 12.52
C LEU A 179 -0.32 11.17 11.81
N ALA A 180 -1.25 11.24 10.86
CA ALA A 180 -1.61 12.50 10.21
C ALA A 180 -2.13 13.56 11.18
N VAL A 181 -2.97 13.18 12.14
CA VAL A 181 -3.47 14.10 13.17
C VAL A 181 -2.33 14.63 14.04
N THR A 182 -1.41 13.75 14.45
CA THR A 182 -0.24 14.14 15.25
C THR A 182 0.66 15.09 14.47
N GLU A 183 0.91 14.79 13.19
CA GLU A 183 1.72 15.62 12.30
C GLU A 183 1.11 17.01 12.10
N GLU A 184 -0.21 17.09 11.92
CA GLU A 184 -0.90 18.37 11.82
C GLU A 184 -0.79 19.21 13.11
N ALA A 185 -0.80 18.58 14.29
CA ALA A 185 -0.59 19.29 15.55
C ALA A 185 0.83 19.88 15.64
N GLU A 186 1.84 19.14 15.19
CA GLU A 186 3.22 19.63 15.15
C GLU A 186 3.40 20.76 14.11
N MET A 187 2.80 20.60 12.91
CA MET A 187 2.83 21.63 11.88
C MET A 187 2.14 22.91 12.34
N ARG A 188 1.03 22.78 13.07
CA ARG A 188 0.33 23.92 13.69
C ARG A 188 1.20 24.63 14.71
N ALA A 189 1.92 23.89 15.53
CA ALA A 189 2.83 24.46 16.54
C ALA A 189 4.04 25.15 15.88
N GLN A 190 4.51 24.65 14.74
CA GLN A 190 5.69 25.17 14.04
C GLN A 190 5.37 26.36 13.13
N PHE A 191 4.27 26.30 12.37
CA PHE A 191 3.93 27.26 11.31
C PHE A 191 2.72 28.15 11.63
N GLY A 192 2.02 27.90 12.73
CA GLY A 192 0.92 28.75 13.21
C GLY A 192 -0.14 29.04 12.14
N ASP A 193 -0.39 30.33 11.89
CA ASP A 193 -1.41 30.81 10.96
C ASP A 193 -1.18 30.37 9.51
N ASP A 194 0.07 30.17 9.10
CA ASP A 194 0.38 29.69 7.74
C ASP A 194 -0.16 28.28 7.53
N PHE A 195 0.00 27.40 8.52
CA PHE A 195 -0.60 26.08 8.48
C PHE A 195 -2.13 26.13 8.52
N GLU A 196 -2.73 27.01 9.34
CA GLU A 196 -4.19 27.12 9.41
C GLU A 196 -4.79 27.57 8.06
N ARG A 197 -4.20 28.58 7.41
CA ARG A 197 -4.62 29.00 6.06
C ARG A 197 -4.52 27.89 5.03
N TYR A 198 -3.45 27.14 5.08
CA TYR A 198 -3.25 25.97 4.22
C TYR A 198 -4.29 24.86 4.50
N ALA A 199 -4.52 24.54 5.78
CA ALA A 199 -5.46 23.48 6.18
C ALA A 199 -6.91 23.77 5.82
N GLN A 200 -7.32 25.06 5.81
CA GLN A 200 -8.65 25.48 5.39
C GLN A 200 -8.92 25.22 3.89
N ARG A 201 -7.89 25.36 3.05
CA ARG A 201 -7.99 25.21 1.61
C ARG A 201 -7.74 23.79 1.13
N THR A 202 -6.89 23.06 1.81
CA THR A 202 -6.40 21.75 1.38
C THR A 202 -6.94 20.65 2.30
N PRO A 203 -7.71 19.69 1.80
CA PRO A 203 -8.25 18.57 2.60
C PRO A 203 -7.14 17.61 3.01
N ARG A 204 -7.44 16.76 4.03
CA ARG A 204 -6.45 15.84 4.63
C ARG A 204 -6.02 14.73 3.67
N PHE A 205 -6.97 13.97 3.11
CA PHE A 205 -6.68 12.75 2.33
C PHE A 205 -7.37 12.70 0.96
N ILE A 206 -8.59 13.21 0.86
CA ILE A 206 -9.41 13.12 -0.34
C ILE A 206 -9.46 14.51 -0.99
N PRO A 207 -9.00 14.66 -2.23
CA PRO A 207 -9.07 15.94 -2.93
C PRO A 207 -10.52 16.44 -2.98
N ARG A 208 -10.73 17.74 -2.76
CA ARG A 208 -12.04 18.32 -3.07
C ARG A 208 -12.23 18.25 -4.58
N MET A 209 -13.28 17.57 -5.01
CA MET A 209 -13.74 17.69 -6.39
C MET A 209 -14.26 19.12 -6.54
N GLY A 210 -13.42 20.02 -7.01
CA GLY A 210 -13.79 21.40 -7.22
C GLY A 210 -14.90 21.47 -8.24
N ASN A 211 -15.98 22.19 -7.96
CA ASN A 211 -16.78 22.85 -8.98
C ASN A 211 -15.85 23.87 -9.65
N GLY A 212 -14.99 23.40 -10.54
CA GLY A 212 -14.25 24.27 -11.45
C GLY A 212 -15.20 24.74 -12.52
N LEU A 213 -15.86 25.85 -12.28
CA LEU A 213 -16.46 26.76 -13.28
C LEU A 213 -17.25 27.85 -12.50
N THR A 214 -16.51 28.70 -11.80
CA THR A 214 -16.96 30.09 -11.70
C THR A 214 -15.88 30.95 -12.33
N THR A 215 -16.01 31.10 -13.64
CA THR A 215 -15.49 32.24 -14.39
C THR A 215 -16.09 33.49 -13.78
N GLY A 216 -15.25 34.36 -13.29
CA GLY A 216 -15.50 35.74 -12.97
C GLY A 216 -14.33 36.57 -13.45
#